data_bb1bd7efc6c62ab2b645cdbcb15f7ea9
#
_entry.id   bb1bd7efc6c62ab2b645cdbcb15f7ea9
#
_cell.length_a   1.000
_cell.length_b   1.000
_cell.length_c   1.000
_cell.angle_alpha   90.00
_cell.angle_beta   90.00
_cell.angle_gamma   90.00
#
_symmetry.space_group_name_H-M   'P 1'
#
loop_
_entity.id
_entity.type
_entity.pdbx_description
1 polymer ?
#
loop_
_entity_poly.entity_id
_entity_poly.type
_entity_poly.pdbx_seq_one_letter_code
_entity_poly.pdbx_strand_id
1 'polypeptide(L)'
;MLIFIIIVLIIGILFLTYKYLALKRDVSQLTIQLQQLSQDISSNQRLRTTTQFHEMQQLTKALNHMCDEYKQQRIQFRKKELMLNQEITNISHDLRTPLTAIKGYSELFTDDIEVTEQRRYLNIIKNKTTTLIETVNLFHEITKLKSLDYELKVEPVSLNTEIEQVFLSYYAQFTKQQLEVRFNLQRVSNVKLDLAATRRILTNLVQNILRYGKSFVDICVYEQEDFVVVKLANDTDEALTDENIQDIFKRTYTLDKSRHQGRTGIGLYIIAQLVEKQGGNVSANIKNDLFTITMKFHKG
;
A
#
# COMPACT_ATOMS: atom_id res chain seq x y z
N MET A 1 53.15 31.01 -53.18
CA MET A 1 51.70 30.92 -52.93
C MET A 1 51.18 29.47 -52.96
N LEU A 2 51.50 28.68 -54.01
CA LEU A 2 51.04 27.28 -54.15
C LEU A 2 51.50 26.36 -53.00
N ILE A 3 52.78 26.42 -52.61
CA ILE A 3 53.34 25.64 -51.50
C ILE A 3 52.69 25.94 -50.16
N PHE A 4 52.40 27.20 -49.92
CA PHE A 4 51.66 27.60 -48.66
C PHE A 4 50.27 27.02 -48.60
N ILE A 5 49.53 27.01 -49.73
CA ILE A 5 48.18 26.41 -49.81
C ILE A 5 48.24 24.90 -49.58
N ILE A 6 49.21 24.20 -50.14
CA ILE A 6 49.40 22.75 -49.93
C ILE A 6 49.73 22.44 -48.49
N ILE A 7 50.59 23.22 -47.83
CA ILE A 7 50.88 23.04 -46.40
C ILE A 7 49.61 23.23 -45.52
N VAL A 8 48.77 24.25 -45.76
CA VAL A 8 47.53 24.48 -45.06
C VAL A 8 46.56 23.33 -45.29
N LEU A 9 46.42 22.80 -46.50
CA LEU A 9 45.57 21.62 -46.78
C LEU A 9 46.08 20.38 -46.07
N ILE A 10 47.40 20.10 -46.04
CA ILE A 10 47.93 18.96 -45.30
C ILE A 10 47.65 19.07 -43.80
N ILE A 11 47.86 20.26 -43.20
CA ILE A 11 47.53 20.49 -41.78
C ILE A 11 46.04 20.29 -41.52
N GLY A 12 45.15 20.77 -42.40
CA GLY A 12 43.70 20.56 -42.30
C GLY A 12 43.32 19.08 -42.36
N ILE A 13 43.91 18.31 -43.26
CA ILE A 13 43.70 16.86 -43.38
C ILE A 13 44.17 16.13 -42.10
N LEU A 14 45.36 16.46 -41.62
CA LEU A 14 45.92 15.89 -40.39
C LEU A 14 45.03 16.20 -39.16
N PHE A 15 44.49 17.40 -39.07
CA PHE A 15 43.58 17.79 -38.01
C PHE A 15 42.23 17.04 -38.07
N LEU A 16 41.67 16.87 -39.27
CA LEU A 16 40.45 16.12 -39.48
C LEU A 16 40.63 14.63 -39.19
N THR A 17 41.76 14.03 -39.62
CA THR A 17 42.06 12.63 -39.30
C THR A 17 42.27 12.41 -37.82
N TYR A 18 42.95 13.32 -37.13
CA TYR A 18 43.08 13.28 -35.67
C TYR A 18 41.71 13.32 -34.96
N LYS A 19 40.84 14.26 -35.34
CA LYS A 19 39.46 14.35 -34.78
C LYS A 19 38.65 13.09 -35.04
N TYR A 20 38.71 12.54 -36.24
CA TYR A 20 38.02 11.30 -36.61
C TYR A 20 38.50 10.10 -35.77
N LEU A 21 39.82 9.92 -35.61
CA LEU A 21 40.37 8.84 -34.80
C LEU A 21 40.01 8.98 -33.31
N ALA A 22 40.02 10.19 -32.77
CA ALA A 22 39.63 10.47 -31.41
C ALA A 22 38.15 10.12 -31.16
N LEU A 23 37.27 10.53 -32.07
CA LEU A 23 35.83 10.22 -31.99
C LEU A 23 35.57 8.70 -32.08
N LYS A 24 36.23 8.01 -33.02
CA LYS A 24 36.12 6.56 -33.18
C LYS A 24 36.55 5.82 -31.91
N ARG A 25 37.61 6.28 -31.24
CA ARG A 25 38.14 5.71 -30.01
C ARG A 25 37.11 5.89 -28.85
N ASP A 26 36.52 7.07 -28.70
CA ASP A 26 35.53 7.36 -27.68
C ASP A 26 34.28 6.52 -27.86
N VAL A 27 33.74 6.41 -29.06
CA VAL A 27 32.60 5.56 -29.35
C VAL A 27 32.88 4.10 -28.96
N SER A 28 34.07 3.59 -29.35
CA SER A 28 34.47 2.22 -28.98
C SER A 28 34.58 2.03 -27.47
N GLN A 29 35.16 2.99 -26.74
CA GLN A 29 35.28 2.95 -25.30
C GLN A 29 33.90 3.00 -24.60
N LEU A 30 32.98 3.87 -25.06
CA LEU A 30 31.62 3.94 -24.53
C LEU A 30 30.85 2.63 -24.75
N THR A 31 31.03 2.00 -25.92
CA THR A 31 30.43 0.70 -26.22
C THR A 31 30.91 -0.37 -25.25
N ILE A 32 32.21 -0.45 -24.97
CA ILE A 32 32.78 -1.41 -24.00
C ILE A 32 32.23 -1.12 -22.58
N GLN A 33 32.22 0.15 -22.16
CA GLN A 33 31.69 0.54 -20.85
C GLN A 33 30.18 0.19 -20.70
N LEU A 34 29.38 0.41 -21.76
CA LEU A 34 27.96 0.02 -21.78
C LEU A 34 27.77 -1.50 -21.68
N GLN A 35 28.61 -2.28 -22.40
CA GLN A 35 28.56 -3.75 -22.30
C GLN A 35 28.93 -4.23 -20.90
N GLN A 36 29.93 -3.64 -20.26
CA GLN A 36 30.27 -3.97 -18.86
C GLN A 36 29.18 -3.60 -17.89
N LEU A 37 28.55 -2.41 -18.02
CA LEU A 37 27.41 -1.99 -17.23
C LEU A 37 26.20 -2.92 -17.42
N SER A 38 25.98 -3.45 -18.62
CA SER A 38 24.87 -4.38 -18.87
C SER A 38 25.05 -5.73 -18.18
N GLN A 39 26.29 -6.17 -17.94
CA GLN A 39 26.60 -7.41 -17.23
C GLN A 39 26.50 -7.26 -15.70
N ASP A 40 26.86 -6.09 -15.17
CA ASP A 40 26.74 -5.78 -13.74
C ASP A 40 26.10 -4.39 -13.54
N ILE A 41 24.77 -4.37 -13.63
CA ILE A 41 23.95 -3.16 -13.45
C ILE A 41 24.00 -2.64 -12.00
N SER A 42 24.48 -3.45 -11.04
CA SER A 42 24.63 -3.04 -9.64
C SER A 42 25.83 -2.13 -9.41
N SER A 43 26.78 -2.12 -10.35
CA SER A 43 28.00 -1.31 -10.27
C SER A 43 27.67 0.20 -10.30
N ASN A 44 28.36 0.95 -9.44
CA ASN A 44 28.24 2.43 -9.40
C ASN A 44 29.11 3.13 -10.46
N GLN A 45 29.57 2.39 -11.47
CA GLN A 45 30.38 2.95 -12.54
C GLN A 45 29.53 3.87 -13.42
N ARG A 46 30.05 5.03 -13.74
CA ARG A 46 29.49 5.97 -14.71
C ARG A 46 30.27 5.93 -16.00
N LEU A 47 29.54 6.05 -17.10
CA LEU A 47 30.15 6.22 -18.43
C LEU A 47 30.94 7.51 -18.45
N ARG A 48 32.13 7.44 -19.04
CA ARG A 48 33.05 8.59 -19.19
C ARG A 48 33.56 8.66 -20.62
N THR A 49 33.65 9.89 -21.14
CA THR A 49 34.32 10.20 -22.42
C THR A 49 35.62 10.94 -22.15
N THR A 50 36.62 10.72 -22.99
CA THR A 50 37.92 11.38 -22.89
C THR A 50 38.02 12.60 -23.79
N THR A 51 37.15 12.74 -24.80
CA THR A 51 37.18 13.90 -25.71
C THR A 51 36.32 15.05 -25.18
N GLN A 52 36.72 16.28 -25.60
CA GLN A 52 35.99 17.51 -25.26
C GLN A 52 34.88 17.84 -26.29
N PHE A 53 34.48 16.87 -27.15
CA PHE A 53 33.38 17.09 -28.08
C PHE A 53 32.06 17.23 -27.32
N HIS A 54 31.41 18.36 -27.51
CA HIS A 54 30.20 18.72 -26.82
C HIS A 54 29.07 17.67 -26.98
N GLU A 55 28.91 17.17 -28.20
CA GLU A 55 27.94 16.14 -28.57
C GLU A 55 28.18 14.81 -27.81
N MET A 56 29.48 14.41 -27.70
CA MET A 56 29.85 13.21 -26.97
C MET A 56 29.61 13.35 -25.47
N GLN A 57 29.87 14.53 -24.91
CA GLN A 57 29.56 14.82 -23.49
C GLN A 57 28.06 14.80 -23.24
N GLN A 58 27.24 15.39 -24.11
CA GLN A 58 25.79 15.36 -24.03
C GLN A 58 25.25 13.92 -24.12
N LEU A 59 25.75 13.14 -25.09
CA LEU A 59 25.37 11.72 -25.22
C LEU A 59 25.73 10.92 -23.97
N THR A 60 26.94 11.09 -23.44
CA THR A 60 27.39 10.40 -22.24
C THR A 60 26.55 10.79 -21.03
N LYS A 61 26.17 12.07 -20.90
CA LYS A 61 25.25 12.55 -19.84
C LYS A 61 23.87 11.95 -19.97
N ALA A 62 23.28 11.90 -21.16
CA ALA A 62 21.99 11.30 -21.43
C ALA A 62 21.98 9.80 -21.14
N LEU A 63 23.04 9.07 -21.55
CA LEU A 63 23.18 7.65 -21.23
C LEU A 63 23.30 7.39 -19.71
N ASN A 64 24.10 8.19 -19.01
CA ASN A 64 24.22 8.09 -17.57
C ASN A 64 22.86 8.32 -16.85
N HIS A 65 22.09 9.32 -17.32
CA HIS A 65 20.74 9.57 -16.78
C HIS A 65 19.80 8.36 -17.00
N MET A 66 19.80 7.80 -18.20
CA MET A 66 19.01 6.60 -18.52
C MET A 66 19.43 5.39 -17.66
N CYS A 67 20.73 5.21 -17.43
CA CYS A 67 21.24 4.16 -16.54
C CYS A 67 20.80 4.37 -15.08
N ASP A 68 20.84 5.61 -14.58
CA ASP A 68 20.40 5.97 -13.23
C ASP A 68 18.88 5.72 -13.07
N GLU A 69 18.06 6.10 -14.06
CA GLU A 69 16.61 5.82 -14.07
C GLU A 69 16.31 4.31 -14.09
N TYR A 70 16.95 3.56 -14.96
CA TYR A 70 16.80 2.11 -15.04
C TYR A 70 17.18 1.43 -13.71
N LYS A 71 18.24 1.88 -13.07
CA LYS A 71 18.69 1.39 -11.76
C LYS A 71 17.65 1.66 -10.68
N GLN A 72 17.06 2.87 -10.66
CA GLN A 72 16.00 3.22 -9.73
C GLN A 72 14.75 2.35 -9.95
N GLN A 73 14.34 2.15 -11.19
CA GLN A 73 13.20 1.28 -11.51
C GLN A 73 13.45 -0.17 -11.03
N ARG A 74 14.65 -0.70 -11.24
CA ARG A 74 15.03 -2.05 -10.80
C ARG A 74 15.01 -2.19 -9.26
N ILE A 75 15.50 -1.19 -8.54
CA ILE A 75 15.44 -1.15 -7.07
C ILE A 75 13.98 -1.16 -6.61
N GLN A 76 13.12 -0.35 -7.21
CA GLN A 76 11.69 -0.31 -6.90
C GLN A 76 11.00 -1.64 -7.22
N PHE A 77 11.32 -2.24 -8.37
CA PHE A 77 10.78 -3.56 -8.73
C PHE A 77 11.18 -4.62 -7.72
N ARG A 78 12.46 -4.68 -7.32
CA ARG A 78 12.94 -5.63 -6.32
C ARG A 78 12.31 -5.42 -4.94
N LYS A 79 12.09 -4.17 -4.54
CA LYS A 79 11.33 -3.88 -3.30
C LYS A 79 9.91 -4.42 -3.38
N LYS A 80 9.22 -4.21 -4.51
CA LYS A 80 7.86 -4.75 -4.73
C LYS A 80 7.83 -6.27 -4.69
N GLU A 81 8.80 -6.93 -5.30
CA GLU A 81 8.95 -8.40 -5.29
C GLU A 81 9.16 -8.94 -3.87
N LEU A 82 10.06 -8.32 -3.09
CA LEU A 82 10.29 -8.70 -1.70
C LEU A 82 9.04 -8.50 -0.83
N MET A 83 8.32 -7.38 -1.02
CA MET A 83 7.05 -7.14 -0.33
C MET A 83 6.01 -8.20 -0.69
N LEU A 84 5.89 -8.57 -1.96
CA LEU A 84 4.97 -9.61 -2.42
C LEU A 84 5.30 -10.97 -1.79
N ASN A 85 6.57 -11.38 -1.79
CA ASN A 85 7.02 -12.63 -1.18
C ASN A 85 6.74 -12.65 0.33
N GLN A 86 6.95 -11.54 1.01
CA GLN A 86 6.62 -11.41 2.43
C GLN A 86 5.11 -11.54 2.66
N GLU A 87 4.29 -10.92 1.78
CA GLU A 87 2.84 -11.03 1.84
C GLU A 87 2.36 -12.47 1.67
N ILE A 88 2.90 -13.20 0.69
CA ILE A 88 2.57 -14.63 0.46
C ILE A 88 2.93 -15.47 1.68
N THR A 89 4.10 -15.23 2.28
CA THR A 89 4.54 -15.92 3.49
C THR A 89 3.60 -15.67 4.67
N ASN A 90 3.22 -14.41 4.89
CA ASN A 90 2.29 -14.03 5.95
C ASN A 90 0.91 -14.68 5.77
N ILE A 91 0.36 -14.66 4.53
CA ILE A 91 -0.91 -15.32 4.22
C ILE A 91 -0.83 -16.81 4.50
N SER A 92 0.25 -17.46 4.06
CA SER A 92 0.44 -18.91 4.27
C SER A 92 0.46 -19.24 5.77
N HIS A 93 1.06 -18.39 6.59
CA HIS A 93 1.05 -18.54 8.05
C HIS A 93 -0.36 -18.36 8.63
N ASP A 94 -1.07 -17.30 8.21
CA ASP A 94 -2.41 -16.95 8.72
C ASP A 94 -3.49 -17.97 8.31
N LEU A 95 -3.30 -18.67 7.18
CA LEU A 95 -4.14 -19.79 6.76
C LEU A 95 -3.77 -21.10 7.49
N ARG A 96 -2.48 -21.34 7.75
CA ARG A 96 -2.01 -22.58 8.40
C ARG A 96 -2.54 -22.69 9.83
N THR A 97 -2.53 -21.61 10.59
CA THR A 97 -2.92 -21.59 12.01
C THR A 97 -4.36 -22.11 12.24
N PRO A 98 -5.42 -21.53 11.62
CA PRO A 98 -6.77 -22.06 11.77
C PRO A 98 -6.93 -23.45 11.19
N LEU A 99 -6.25 -23.76 10.08
CA LEU A 99 -6.30 -25.09 9.45
C LEU A 99 -5.73 -26.19 10.37
N THR A 100 -4.59 -25.93 11.02
CA THR A 100 -3.98 -26.85 11.99
C THR A 100 -4.90 -27.08 13.17
N ALA A 101 -5.57 -26.01 13.67
CA ALA A 101 -6.53 -26.15 14.76
C ALA A 101 -7.75 -26.99 14.34
N ILE A 102 -8.32 -26.72 13.15
CA ILE A 102 -9.44 -27.53 12.60
C ILE A 102 -9.03 -28.99 12.53
N LYS A 103 -7.86 -29.30 11.94
CA LYS A 103 -7.33 -30.65 11.83
C LYS A 103 -7.17 -31.29 13.21
N GLY A 104 -6.48 -30.63 14.15
CA GLY A 104 -6.25 -31.16 15.49
C GLY A 104 -7.55 -31.47 16.26
N TYR A 105 -8.54 -30.57 16.23
CA TYR A 105 -9.81 -30.81 16.88
C TYR A 105 -10.66 -31.87 16.14
N SER A 106 -10.52 -32.04 14.83
CA SER A 106 -11.17 -33.11 14.09
C SER A 106 -10.57 -34.50 14.39
N GLU A 107 -9.26 -34.58 14.66
CA GLU A 107 -8.57 -35.82 15.05
C GLU A 107 -8.90 -36.25 16.49
N LEU A 108 -9.32 -35.31 17.34
CA LEU A 108 -9.80 -35.60 18.69
C LEU A 108 -11.24 -36.14 18.74
N PHE A 109 -11.94 -36.15 17.60
CA PHE A 109 -13.30 -36.66 17.48
C PHE A 109 -13.21 -38.19 17.41
N THR A 110 -13.47 -38.84 18.53
CA THR A 110 -13.55 -40.33 18.64
C THR A 110 -14.96 -40.72 19.14
N ASP A 111 -15.36 -41.99 18.96
CA ASP A 111 -16.70 -42.46 19.29
C ASP A 111 -17.03 -42.41 20.80
N ASP A 112 -15.99 -42.37 21.65
CA ASP A 112 -16.11 -42.45 23.12
C ASP A 112 -16.12 -41.07 23.82
N ILE A 113 -16.17 -39.93 23.07
CA ILE A 113 -16.14 -38.59 23.66
C ILE A 113 -17.51 -38.20 24.20
N GLU A 114 -17.51 -37.55 25.39
CA GLU A 114 -18.71 -36.95 25.95
C GLU A 114 -19.38 -35.93 25.00
N VAL A 115 -20.70 -35.91 24.97
CA VAL A 115 -21.49 -35.00 24.10
C VAL A 115 -21.14 -33.52 24.34
N THR A 116 -20.78 -33.16 25.57
CA THR A 116 -20.32 -31.81 25.97
C THR A 116 -19.03 -31.42 25.27
N GLU A 117 -18.03 -32.30 25.23
CA GLU A 117 -16.75 -32.10 24.55
C GLU A 117 -16.92 -32.12 23.02
N GLN A 118 -17.79 -32.96 22.47
CA GLN A 118 -18.12 -32.97 21.04
C GLN A 118 -18.67 -31.60 20.62
N ARG A 119 -19.63 -31.03 21.38
CA ARG A 119 -20.18 -29.68 21.11
C ARG A 119 -19.09 -28.59 21.19
N ARG A 120 -18.19 -28.70 22.14
CA ARG A 120 -17.08 -27.75 22.31
C ARG A 120 -16.14 -27.81 21.09
N TYR A 121 -15.72 -29.00 20.65
CA TYR A 121 -14.85 -29.17 19.49
C TYR A 121 -15.52 -28.69 18.20
N LEU A 122 -16.78 -29.02 17.98
CA LEU A 122 -17.56 -28.51 16.85
C LEU A 122 -17.63 -27.00 16.83
N ASN A 123 -17.84 -26.35 17.97
CA ASN A 123 -17.85 -24.88 18.05
C ASN A 123 -16.47 -24.28 17.72
N ILE A 124 -15.39 -24.91 18.18
CA ILE A 124 -14.03 -24.47 17.86
C ILE A 124 -13.76 -24.63 16.35
N ILE A 125 -14.08 -25.80 15.77
CA ILE A 125 -13.94 -26.05 14.33
C ILE A 125 -14.74 -25.02 13.54
N LYS A 126 -16.02 -24.80 13.88
CA LYS A 126 -16.88 -23.82 13.22
C LYS A 126 -16.27 -22.41 13.26
N ASN A 127 -15.81 -21.97 14.43
CA ASN A 127 -15.19 -20.64 14.59
C ASN A 127 -13.90 -20.51 13.77
N LYS A 128 -13.05 -21.55 13.76
CA LYS A 128 -11.81 -21.54 12.98
C LYS A 128 -12.06 -21.61 11.47
N THR A 129 -13.10 -22.33 11.04
CA THR A 129 -13.54 -22.34 9.64
C THR A 129 -14.03 -20.96 9.20
N THR A 130 -14.83 -20.28 10.04
CA THR A 130 -15.25 -18.90 9.76
C THR A 130 -14.04 -17.97 9.62
N THR A 131 -13.09 -18.02 10.55
CA THR A 131 -11.85 -17.23 10.48
C THR A 131 -11.07 -17.52 9.18
N LEU A 132 -10.99 -18.79 8.76
CA LEU A 132 -10.32 -19.19 7.51
C LEU A 132 -11.00 -18.57 6.29
N ILE A 133 -12.33 -18.65 6.21
CA ILE A 133 -13.13 -18.06 5.12
C ILE A 133 -12.93 -16.54 5.08
N GLU A 134 -12.98 -15.87 6.23
CA GLU A 134 -12.73 -14.43 6.33
C GLU A 134 -11.33 -14.07 5.81
N THR A 135 -10.31 -14.85 6.18
CA THR A 135 -8.92 -14.64 5.73
C THR A 135 -8.79 -14.81 4.21
N VAL A 136 -9.43 -15.84 3.63
CA VAL A 136 -9.44 -16.07 2.17
C VAL A 136 -10.16 -14.96 1.43
N ASN A 137 -11.33 -14.55 1.89
CA ASN A 137 -12.11 -13.46 1.28
C ASN A 137 -11.32 -12.15 1.29
N LEU A 138 -10.63 -11.88 2.38
CA LEU A 138 -9.78 -10.72 2.57
C LEU A 138 -8.58 -10.75 1.63
N PHE A 139 -7.94 -11.90 1.46
CA PHE A 139 -6.85 -12.07 0.48
C PHE A 139 -7.34 -11.80 -0.95
N HIS A 140 -8.49 -12.36 -1.31
CA HIS A 140 -9.09 -12.11 -2.61
C HIS A 140 -9.39 -10.62 -2.83
N GLU A 141 -9.88 -9.93 -1.80
CA GLU A 141 -10.13 -8.49 -1.85
C GLU A 141 -8.85 -7.68 -2.07
N ILE A 142 -7.78 -8.00 -1.34
CA ILE A 142 -6.48 -7.32 -1.51
C ILE A 142 -5.89 -7.55 -2.90
N THR A 143 -5.96 -8.78 -3.42
CA THR A 143 -5.46 -9.06 -4.77
C THR A 143 -6.27 -8.32 -5.83
N LYS A 144 -7.59 -8.23 -5.67
CA LYS A 144 -8.46 -7.44 -6.53
C LYS A 144 -8.10 -5.95 -6.46
N LEU A 145 -7.90 -5.39 -5.27
CA LEU A 145 -7.51 -3.98 -5.09
C LEU A 145 -6.14 -3.67 -5.70
N LYS A 146 -5.20 -4.62 -5.73
CA LYS A 146 -3.88 -4.46 -6.34
C LYS A 146 -3.86 -4.70 -7.85
N SER A 147 -4.91 -5.27 -8.42
CA SER A 147 -5.03 -5.44 -9.87
C SER A 147 -5.03 -4.10 -10.58
N LEU A 148 -4.35 -4.06 -11.74
CA LEU A 148 -4.39 -2.91 -12.64
C LEU A 148 -5.78 -2.70 -13.24
N ASP A 149 -6.60 -3.77 -13.28
CA ASP A 149 -7.96 -3.77 -13.83
C ASP A 149 -9.03 -3.32 -12.81
N TYR A 150 -8.62 -2.94 -11.57
CA TYR A 150 -9.57 -2.42 -10.60
C TYR A 150 -9.96 -0.98 -10.94
N GLU A 151 -11.02 -0.87 -11.72
CA GLU A 151 -11.63 0.42 -12.09
C GLU A 151 -12.62 0.88 -11.03
N LEU A 152 -12.46 2.13 -10.57
CA LEU A 152 -13.42 2.79 -9.68
C LEU A 152 -14.57 3.36 -10.51
N LYS A 153 -15.81 3.10 -10.10
CA LYS A 153 -17.01 3.75 -10.66
C LYS A 153 -17.27 5.05 -9.90
N VAL A 154 -16.59 6.11 -10.34
CA VAL A 154 -16.63 7.41 -9.66
C VAL A 154 -17.93 8.13 -9.98
N GLU A 155 -18.68 8.50 -8.94
CA GLU A 155 -19.93 9.26 -9.01
C GLU A 155 -20.02 10.29 -7.86
N PRO A 156 -20.90 11.28 -7.93
CA PRO A 156 -21.11 12.22 -6.81
C PRO A 156 -21.75 11.50 -5.63
N VAL A 157 -21.03 11.36 -4.52
CA VAL A 157 -21.46 10.68 -3.29
C VAL A 157 -21.66 11.69 -2.17
N SER A 158 -22.79 11.60 -1.47
CA SER A 158 -23.06 12.30 -0.22
C SER A 158 -22.47 11.49 0.96
N LEU A 159 -21.33 11.92 1.48
CA LEU A 159 -20.68 11.23 2.60
C LEU A 159 -21.55 11.17 3.85
N ASN A 160 -22.30 12.24 4.13
CA ASN A 160 -23.24 12.26 5.28
C ASN A 160 -24.27 11.14 5.18
N THR A 161 -24.91 11.02 4.00
CA THR A 161 -25.95 10.01 3.78
C THR A 161 -25.38 8.59 3.90
N GLU A 162 -24.20 8.34 3.32
CA GLU A 162 -23.59 7.01 3.38
C GLU A 162 -23.13 6.64 4.79
N ILE A 163 -22.59 7.60 5.55
CA ILE A 163 -22.20 7.41 6.95
C ILE A 163 -23.45 7.05 7.78
N GLU A 164 -24.52 7.84 7.68
CA GLU A 164 -25.76 7.57 8.40
C GLU A 164 -26.33 6.19 8.07
N GLN A 165 -26.43 5.83 6.78
CA GLN A 165 -26.97 4.54 6.36
C GLN A 165 -26.16 3.36 6.89
N VAL A 166 -24.83 3.42 6.77
CA VAL A 166 -23.96 2.36 7.23
C VAL A 166 -24.04 2.22 8.76
N PHE A 167 -23.93 3.32 9.52
CA PHE A 167 -23.97 3.24 10.99
C PHE A 167 -25.35 2.79 11.50
N LEU A 168 -26.44 3.22 10.87
CA LEU A 168 -27.78 2.75 11.20
C LEU A 168 -27.95 1.25 10.97
N SER A 169 -27.33 0.69 9.93
CA SER A 169 -27.39 -0.76 9.68
C SER A 169 -26.75 -1.60 10.78
N TYR A 170 -25.87 -1.01 11.59
CA TYR A 170 -25.21 -1.65 12.75
C TYR A 170 -25.77 -1.22 14.10
N TYR A 171 -26.90 -0.50 14.13
CA TYR A 171 -27.51 0.03 15.38
C TYR A 171 -27.71 -1.03 16.47
N ALA A 172 -28.24 -2.21 16.10
CA ALA A 172 -28.45 -3.31 17.04
C ALA A 172 -27.14 -3.80 17.69
N GLN A 173 -26.02 -3.82 16.94
CA GLN A 173 -24.71 -4.21 17.44
C GLN A 173 -24.14 -3.16 18.40
N PHE A 174 -24.25 -1.88 18.07
CA PHE A 174 -23.84 -0.78 18.95
C PHE A 174 -24.62 -0.80 20.26
N THR A 175 -25.95 -0.93 20.19
CA THR A 175 -26.81 -1.04 21.38
C THR A 175 -26.46 -2.23 22.26
N LYS A 176 -26.21 -3.42 21.65
CA LYS A 176 -25.81 -4.63 22.37
C LYS A 176 -24.49 -4.46 23.11
N GLN A 177 -23.56 -3.69 22.57
CA GLN A 177 -22.25 -3.41 23.17
C GLN A 177 -22.25 -2.16 24.06
N GLN A 178 -23.39 -1.48 24.20
CA GLN A 178 -23.51 -0.23 24.95
C GLN A 178 -22.59 0.89 24.44
N LEU A 179 -22.29 0.88 23.12
CA LEU A 179 -21.51 1.90 22.45
C LEU A 179 -22.41 3.05 21.99
N GLU A 180 -22.16 4.25 22.51
CA GLU A 180 -22.87 5.47 22.11
C GLU A 180 -22.31 6.01 20.78
N VAL A 181 -23.17 6.21 19.78
CA VAL A 181 -22.77 6.79 18.48
C VAL A 181 -23.23 8.24 18.44
N ARG A 182 -22.30 9.17 18.30
CA ARG A 182 -22.55 10.63 18.28
C ARG A 182 -22.19 11.18 16.89
N PHE A 183 -23.17 11.84 16.26
CA PHE A 183 -23.00 12.44 14.94
C PHE A 183 -22.86 13.96 15.05
N ASN A 184 -21.83 14.51 14.41
CA ASN A 184 -21.64 15.94 14.17
C ASN A 184 -21.36 16.16 12.66
N LEU A 185 -22.42 16.03 11.87
CA LEU A 185 -22.37 16.09 10.42
C LEU A 185 -22.73 17.49 9.95
N GLN A 186 -21.74 18.27 9.57
CA GLN A 186 -21.97 19.55 8.90
C GLN A 186 -22.45 19.32 7.48
N ARG A 187 -23.16 20.28 6.91
CA ARG A 187 -23.52 20.21 5.49
C ARG A 187 -22.27 20.39 4.63
N VAL A 188 -21.97 19.38 3.83
CA VAL A 188 -20.80 19.33 2.94
C VAL A 188 -21.22 19.06 1.50
N SER A 189 -20.36 19.41 0.58
CA SER A 189 -20.51 19.14 -0.85
C SER A 189 -20.40 17.63 -1.13
N ASN A 190 -21.05 17.16 -2.19
CA ASN A 190 -20.81 15.81 -2.69
C ASN A 190 -19.38 15.67 -3.16
N VAL A 191 -18.82 14.49 -2.96
CA VAL A 191 -17.46 14.16 -3.36
C VAL A 191 -17.51 13.12 -4.50
N LYS A 192 -16.62 13.21 -5.47
CA LYS A 192 -16.51 12.22 -6.56
C LYS A 192 -15.80 10.97 -6.04
N LEU A 193 -16.56 9.95 -5.70
CA LEU A 193 -16.08 8.70 -5.11
C LEU A 193 -16.77 7.49 -5.75
N ASP A 194 -16.19 6.32 -5.55
CA ASP A 194 -16.87 5.05 -5.80
C ASP A 194 -17.72 4.68 -4.59
N LEU A 195 -19.03 4.56 -4.79
CA LEU A 195 -20.00 4.29 -3.74
C LEU A 195 -19.74 2.96 -3.02
N ALA A 196 -19.41 1.90 -3.77
CA ALA A 196 -19.15 0.58 -3.20
C ALA A 196 -17.86 0.58 -2.36
N ALA A 197 -16.79 1.24 -2.85
CA ALA A 197 -15.55 1.43 -2.12
C ALA A 197 -15.76 2.28 -0.85
N THR A 198 -16.57 3.34 -0.94
CA THR A 198 -16.91 4.20 0.21
C THR A 198 -17.67 3.42 1.29
N ARG A 199 -18.70 2.66 0.91
CA ARG A 199 -19.42 1.79 1.84
C ARG A 199 -18.50 0.75 2.47
N ARG A 200 -17.53 0.21 1.71
CA ARG A 200 -16.56 -0.74 2.21
C ARG A 200 -15.62 -0.11 3.25
N ILE A 201 -15.15 1.11 3.02
CA ILE A 201 -14.38 1.89 3.99
C ILE A 201 -15.18 2.04 5.28
N LEU A 202 -16.42 2.53 5.18
CA LEU A 202 -17.28 2.77 6.34
C LEU A 202 -17.58 1.48 7.11
N THR A 203 -17.86 0.38 6.42
CA THR A 203 -18.09 -0.94 7.05
C THR A 203 -16.87 -1.41 7.84
N ASN A 204 -15.65 -1.28 7.27
CA ASN A 204 -14.42 -1.63 7.98
C ASN A 204 -14.19 -0.73 9.21
N LEU A 205 -14.53 0.55 9.12
CA LEU A 205 -14.46 1.47 10.27
C LEU A 205 -15.44 1.06 11.38
N VAL A 206 -16.69 0.77 11.03
CA VAL A 206 -17.70 0.29 11.99
C VAL A 206 -17.25 -1.01 12.67
N GLN A 207 -16.73 -1.97 11.90
CA GLN A 207 -16.23 -3.23 12.46
C GLN A 207 -15.02 -3.00 13.38
N ASN A 208 -14.18 -2.02 13.07
CA ASN A 208 -13.06 -1.63 13.92
C ASN A 208 -13.56 -1.02 15.24
N ILE A 209 -14.53 -0.10 15.18
CA ILE A 209 -15.14 0.53 16.34
C ILE A 209 -15.85 -0.51 17.24
N LEU A 210 -16.66 -1.39 16.66
CA LEU A 210 -17.32 -2.48 17.41
C LEU A 210 -16.33 -3.44 18.07
N ARG A 211 -15.11 -3.52 17.55
CA ARG A 211 -14.08 -4.43 18.09
C ARG A 211 -13.23 -3.79 19.19
N TYR A 212 -12.95 -2.51 19.09
CA TYR A 212 -11.96 -1.82 19.93
C TYR A 212 -12.53 -0.63 20.69
N GLY A 213 -13.70 -0.13 20.31
CA GLY A 213 -14.38 0.94 21.02
C GLY A 213 -14.94 0.45 22.35
N LYS A 214 -14.93 1.32 23.36
CA LYS A 214 -15.30 1.00 24.73
C LYS A 214 -16.64 1.57 25.13
N SER A 215 -16.86 2.87 24.97
CA SER A 215 -18.07 3.53 25.43
C SER A 215 -18.73 4.43 24.38
N PHE A 216 -17.96 5.08 23.50
CA PHE A 216 -18.53 5.98 22.50
C PHE A 216 -17.71 6.02 21.21
N VAL A 217 -18.35 6.54 20.17
CA VAL A 217 -17.70 6.99 18.93
C VAL A 217 -18.27 8.33 18.50
N ASP A 218 -17.40 9.29 18.27
CA ASP A 218 -17.72 10.62 17.70
C ASP A 218 -17.41 10.61 16.20
N ILE A 219 -18.40 10.97 15.39
CA ILE A 219 -18.29 11.04 13.93
C ILE A 219 -18.50 12.48 13.52
N CYS A 220 -17.46 13.10 12.95
CA CYS A 220 -17.50 14.47 12.47
C CYS A 220 -17.27 14.50 10.97
N VAL A 221 -18.09 15.25 10.24
CA VAL A 221 -17.90 15.58 8.83
C VAL A 221 -17.97 17.07 8.64
N TYR A 222 -16.95 17.65 7.99
CA TYR A 222 -16.86 19.08 7.75
C TYR A 222 -16.01 19.38 6.51
N GLU A 223 -16.12 20.59 6.01
CA GLU A 223 -15.26 21.08 4.93
C GLU A 223 -14.07 21.84 5.49
N GLN A 224 -12.89 21.58 4.93
CA GLN A 224 -11.66 22.31 5.22
C GLN A 224 -10.92 22.59 3.90
N GLU A 225 -10.82 23.86 3.52
CA GLU A 225 -10.18 24.28 2.27
C GLU A 225 -10.81 23.53 1.07
N ASP A 226 -10.01 22.80 0.31
CA ASP A 226 -10.43 22.01 -0.86
C ASP A 226 -10.85 20.57 -0.52
N PHE A 227 -10.99 20.25 0.77
CA PHE A 227 -11.28 18.89 1.22
C PHE A 227 -12.60 18.80 1.98
N VAL A 228 -13.27 17.67 1.82
CA VAL A 228 -14.24 17.15 2.77
C VAL A 228 -13.51 16.21 3.72
N VAL A 229 -13.61 16.48 5.00
CA VAL A 229 -12.93 15.75 6.07
C VAL A 229 -13.93 14.91 6.83
N VAL A 230 -13.65 13.61 6.95
CA VAL A 230 -14.39 12.67 7.78
C VAL A 230 -13.47 12.24 8.93
N LYS A 231 -13.90 12.49 10.15
CA LYS A 231 -13.16 12.17 11.37
C LYS A 231 -13.99 11.27 12.26
N LEU A 232 -13.42 10.11 12.65
CA LEU A 232 -14.02 9.20 13.60
C LEU A 232 -13.09 9.08 14.81
N ALA A 233 -13.62 9.24 15.99
CA ALA A 233 -12.87 9.15 17.24
C ALA A 233 -13.60 8.26 18.23
N ASN A 234 -12.95 7.25 18.76
CA ASN A 234 -13.49 6.37 19.80
C ASN A 234 -12.48 6.18 20.94
N ASP A 235 -12.99 6.00 22.13
CA ASP A 235 -12.16 5.56 23.26
C ASP A 235 -11.75 4.10 23.10
N THR A 236 -10.58 3.73 23.63
CA THR A 236 -10.05 2.37 23.51
C THR A 236 -9.16 2.03 24.72
N ASP A 237 -9.17 0.74 25.12
CA ASP A 237 -8.26 0.21 26.15
C ASP A 237 -6.97 -0.38 25.52
N GLU A 238 -6.79 -0.28 24.19
CA GLU A 238 -5.61 -0.82 23.52
C GLU A 238 -4.40 0.09 23.75
N ALA A 239 -3.27 -0.51 24.14
CA ALA A 239 -2.01 0.19 24.35
C ALA A 239 -1.37 0.61 23.01
N LEU A 240 -1.98 1.57 22.34
CA LEU A 240 -1.43 2.22 21.15
C LEU A 240 -0.49 3.35 21.58
N THR A 241 0.68 3.43 20.99
CA THR A 241 1.64 4.52 21.20
C THR A 241 1.81 5.34 19.94
N ASP A 242 2.25 6.59 20.08
CA ASP A 242 2.53 7.47 18.93
C ASP A 242 3.54 6.85 17.94
N GLU A 243 4.46 6.03 18.41
CA GLU A 243 5.41 5.32 17.56
C GLU A 243 4.74 4.24 16.70
N ASN A 244 3.72 3.57 17.22
CA ASN A 244 3.03 2.47 16.55
C ASN A 244 1.91 2.95 15.61
N ILE A 245 1.39 4.17 15.82
CA ILE A 245 0.22 4.67 15.10
C ILE A 245 0.46 4.82 13.59
N GLN A 246 1.69 5.10 13.16
CA GLN A 246 2.04 5.21 11.74
C GLN A 246 2.01 3.84 11.03
N ASP A 247 2.16 2.76 11.77
CA ASP A 247 2.24 1.40 11.23
C ASP A 247 0.89 0.68 11.19
N ILE A 248 -0.15 1.23 11.81
CA ILE A 248 -1.48 0.57 11.88
C ILE A 248 -2.15 0.35 10.51
N PHE A 249 -1.79 1.14 9.52
CA PHE A 249 -2.24 0.98 8.14
C PHE A 249 -1.41 -0.03 7.34
N LYS A 250 -0.31 -0.54 7.90
CA LYS A 250 0.46 -1.61 7.28
C LYS A 250 -0.30 -2.93 7.43
N ARG A 251 -0.32 -3.73 6.37
CA ARG A 251 -1.05 -5.00 6.33
C ARG A 251 -0.72 -5.97 7.46
N THR A 252 0.51 -5.95 7.94
CA THR A 252 1.02 -6.89 8.95
C THR A 252 0.89 -6.38 10.38
N TYR A 253 0.35 -5.17 10.57
CA TYR A 253 0.23 -4.59 11.88
C TYR A 253 -0.94 -5.21 12.63
N THR A 254 -0.63 -5.97 13.68
CA THR A 254 -1.58 -6.43 14.68
C THR A 254 -0.92 -6.27 16.05
N LEU A 255 -1.64 -5.74 17.01
CA LEU A 255 -1.20 -5.75 18.41
C LEU A 255 -1.04 -7.21 18.85
N ASP A 256 0.06 -7.52 19.56
CA ASP A 256 0.43 -8.92 19.93
C ASP A 256 -0.70 -9.68 20.63
N LYS A 257 -1.50 -9.00 21.47
CA LYS A 257 -2.68 -9.57 22.13
C LYS A 257 -3.78 -10.01 21.17
N SER A 258 -3.89 -9.36 19.99
CA SER A 258 -4.94 -9.65 19.00
C SER A 258 -4.61 -10.84 18.09
N ARG A 259 -3.34 -11.18 17.90
CA ARG A 259 -2.91 -12.37 17.13
C ARG A 259 -3.47 -13.67 17.71
N HIS A 260 -3.47 -13.82 19.04
CA HIS A 260 -3.99 -15.02 19.72
C HIS A 260 -5.50 -15.23 19.57
N GLN A 261 -6.26 -14.18 19.18
CA GLN A 261 -7.70 -14.22 19.00
C GLN A 261 -8.16 -14.40 17.54
N GLY A 262 -7.23 -14.73 16.59
CA GLY A 262 -7.56 -14.94 15.17
C GLY A 262 -7.89 -13.66 14.41
N ARG A 263 -7.36 -12.52 14.84
CA ARG A 263 -7.64 -11.19 14.26
C ARG A 263 -6.63 -10.85 13.17
N THR A 264 -7.08 -10.49 11.98
CA THR A 264 -6.22 -10.32 10.80
C THR A 264 -5.55 -8.95 10.69
N GLY A 265 -5.97 -7.93 11.48
CA GLY A 265 -5.42 -6.55 11.44
C GLY A 265 -5.53 -5.80 10.11
N ILE A 266 -6.24 -6.35 9.13
CA ILE A 266 -6.19 -5.90 7.73
C ILE A 266 -7.26 -4.84 7.41
N GLY A 267 -8.27 -4.64 8.28
CA GLY A 267 -9.35 -3.67 8.03
C GLY A 267 -8.82 -2.25 7.78
N LEU A 268 -7.87 -1.79 8.60
CA LEU A 268 -7.25 -0.47 8.43
C LEU A 268 -6.39 -0.37 7.16
N TYR A 269 -5.72 -1.45 6.77
CA TYR A 269 -5.00 -1.51 5.51
C TYR A 269 -5.94 -1.36 4.30
N ILE A 270 -7.10 -2.04 4.29
CA ILE A 270 -8.11 -1.90 3.24
C ILE A 270 -8.63 -0.46 3.18
N ILE A 271 -8.91 0.15 4.33
CA ILE A 271 -9.32 1.55 4.40
C ILE A 271 -8.28 2.43 3.71
N ALA A 272 -6.99 2.30 4.07
CA ALA A 272 -5.93 3.10 3.47
C ALA A 272 -5.84 2.90 1.94
N GLN A 273 -5.89 1.66 1.46
CA GLN A 273 -5.82 1.37 0.03
C GLN A 273 -7.02 1.93 -0.74
N LEU A 274 -8.23 1.84 -0.19
CA LEU A 274 -9.43 2.35 -0.84
C LEU A 274 -9.50 3.88 -0.82
N VAL A 275 -9.07 4.52 0.27
CA VAL A 275 -8.99 5.99 0.35
C VAL A 275 -7.96 6.52 -0.64
N GLU A 276 -6.76 5.92 -0.69
CA GLU A 276 -5.69 6.31 -1.62
C GLU A 276 -6.10 6.15 -3.09
N LYS A 277 -6.74 5.02 -3.45
CA LYS A 277 -7.25 4.79 -4.81
C LYS A 277 -8.31 5.81 -5.24
N GLN A 278 -9.06 6.37 -4.30
CA GLN A 278 -10.04 7.43 -4.55
C GLN A 278 -9.42 8.85 -4.48
N GLY A 279 -8.08 8.96 -4.48
CA GLY A 279 -7.37 10.25 -4.43
C GLY A 279 -7.46 10.96 -3.06
N GLY A 280 -7.90 10.24 -2.03
CA GLY A 280 -7.96 10.76 -0.67
C GLY A 280 -6.68 10.48 0.13
N ASN A 281 -6.68 10.97 1.37
CA ASN A 281 -5.63 10.72 2.36
C ASN A 281 -6.26 10.22 3.65
N VAL A 282 -5.61 9.27 4.33
CA VAL A 282 -6.02 8.77 5.64
C VAL A 282 -4.88 8.88 6.63
N SER A 283 -5.21 9.28 7.85
CA SER A 283 -4.27 9.36 8.96
C SER A 283 -4.95 8.90 10.24
N ALA A 284 -4.15 8.48 11.22
CA ALA A 284 -4.64 8.16 12.55
C ALA A 284 -3.79 8.83 13.61
N ASN A 285 -4.40 9.04 14.74
CA ASN A 285 -3.76 9.64 15.92
C ASN A 285 -4.37 8.99 17.17
N ILE A 286 -3.57 8.90 18.23
CA ILE A 286 -4.05 8.55 19.56
C ILE A 286 -3.66 9.63 20.55
N LYS A 287 -4.61 10.06 21.37
CA LYS A 287 -4.35 11.06 22.40
C LYS A 287 -5.30 10.83 23.58
N ASN A 288 -4.76 10.62 24.78
CA ASN A 288 -5.55 10.39 25.98
C ASN A 288 -6.56 9.24 25.81
N ASP A 289 -6.09 8.09 25.32
CA ASP A 289 -6.90 6.89 25.02
C ASP A 289 -8.01 7.09 23.99
N LEU A 290 -8.01 8.23 23.30
CA LEU A 290 -8.89 8.53 22.18
C LEU A 290 -8.20 8.21 20.86
N PHE A 291 -8.59 7.11 20.24
CA PHE A 291 -8.14 6.74 18.90
C PHE A 291 -8.95 7.49 17.85
N THR A 292 -8.27 8.18 16.96
CA THR A 292 -8.89 9.02 15.92
C THR A 292 -8.39 8.63 14.54
N ILE A 293 -9.32 8.35 13.62
CA ILE A 293 -9.04 8.22 12.19
C ILE A 293 -9.58 9.44 11.47
N THR A 294 -8.76 10.03 10.59
CA THR A 294 -9.14 11.19 9.77
C THR A 294 -8.93 10.82 8.30
N MET A 295 -9.98 10.98 7.50
CA MET A 295 -9.95 10.80 6.05
C MET A 295 -10.23 12.14 5.38
N LYS A 296 -9.50 12.46 4.31
CA LYS A 296 -9.67 13.70 3.52
C LYS A 296 -9.90 13.32 2.07
N PHE A 297 -10.93 13.87 1.47
CA PHE A 297 -11.27 13.69 0.06
C PHE A 297 -11.36 15.05 -0.61
N HIS A 298 -10.86 15.19 -1.82
CA HIS A 298 -10.99 16.42 -2.59
C HIS A 298 -12.46 16.70 -2.90
N LYS A 299 -12.88 17.96 -2.77
CA LYS A 299 -14.19 18.43 -3.24
C LYS A 299 -14.32 18.14 -4.73
N GLY A 300 -15.50 17.71 -5.16
CA GLY A 300 -15.77 17.32 -6.53
C GLY A 300 -15.87 18.48 -7.53
#